data_26a3f849f70cee67a2ffd41bdca1d505
#
_entry.id   26a3f849f70cee67a2ffd41bdca1d505
#
_cell.length_a   1.000
_cell.length_b   1.000
_cell.length_c   1.000
_cell.angle_alpha   90.00
_cell.angle_beta   90.00
_cell.angle_gamma   90.00
#
_symmetry.space_group_name_H-M   'P 1'
#
loop_
_entity.id
_entity.type
_entity.pdbx_description
1 polymer ?
#
loop_
_entity_poly.entity_id
_entity_poly.type
_entity_poly.pdbx_seq_one_letter_code
_entity_poly.pdbx_strand_id
1 'polypeptide(L)'
;MSRRRRRREPGIIREILGWIFYIIVILVLTYVIITYVGQRTSVSGSSMETTLSDGDQLLVDKLSYRFQDPKRFDIIVFPYQYEENTYYIKRIIGLPGETVQVVDGYVYINGSRFESDIYGNELMDDPMAASQPITLGKDEYFVLGDNRNHSQDSRDPSVGEVKKDTIMGKAWVRIYPFGKMGVIRHE
;
A
#
# COMPACT_ATOMS: atom_id res chain seq x y z
N MET A 1 -10.36 -48.67 50.28
CA MET A 1 -9.19 -47.73 50.50
C MET A 1 -8.90 -46.97 49.25
N SER A 2 -9.37 -45.72 49.19
CA SER A 2 -9.18 -44.85 48.00
C SER A 2 -7.91 -44.02 48.18
N ARG A 3 -6.89 -44.28 47.32
CA ARG A 3 -5.65 -43.48 47.29
C ARG A 3 -5.95 -42.17 46.57
N ARG A 4 -6.20 -41.08 47.31
CA ARG A 4 -6.21 -39.70 46.77
C ARG A 4 -4.80 -39.38 46.23
N ARG A 5 -4.66 -39.32 44.88
CA ARG A 5 -3.48 -38.71 44.21
C ARG A 5 -3.43 -37.23 44.58
N ARG A 6 -2.48 -36.83 45.42
CA ARG A 6 -2.13 -35.44 45.65
C ARG A 6 -1.61 -34.90 44.32
N ARG A 7 -2.38 -34.04 43.64
CA ARG A 7 -1.85 -33.18 42.59
C ARG A 7 -0.77 -32.29 43.23
N ARG A 8 0.48 -32.49 42.83
CA ARG A 8 1.55 -31.54 43.18
C ARG A 8 1.24 -30.25 42.46
N GLU A 9 0.97 -29.21 43.20
CA GLU A 9 0.87 -27.84 42.63
C GLU A 9 2.20 -27.48 42.02
N PRO A 10 2.22 -26.86 40.79
CA PRO A 10 3.47 -26.41 40.20
C PRO A 10 4.08 -25.35 41.13
N GLY A 11 5.38 -25.50 41.45
CA GLY A 11 6.05 -24.57 42.33
C GLY A 11 6.01 -23.16 41.73
N ILE A 12 5.88 -22.13 42.56
CA ILE A 12 5.80 -20.71 42.20
C ILE A 12 6.84 -20.31 41.14
N ILE A 13 8.06 -20.86 41.23
CA ILE A 13 9.14 -20.61 40.25
C ILE A 13 8.75 -21.07 38.84
N ARG A 14 8.08 -22.22 38.71
CA ARG A 14 7.64 -22.75 37.40
C ARG A 14 6.53 -21.90 36.80
N GLU A 15 5.64 -21.35 37.61
CA GLU A 15 4.61 -20.41 37.16
C GLU A 15 5.23 -19.09 36.69
N ILE A 16 6.16 -18.54 37.48
CA ILE A 16 6.87 -17.30 37.10
C ILE A 16 7.65 -17.51 35.79
N LEU A 17 8.36 -18.61 35.63
CA LEU A 17 9.06 -18.92 34.36
C LEU A 17 8.08 -19.06 33.20
N GLY A 18 6.89 -19.64 33.42
CA GLY A 18 5.82 -19.68 32.41
C GLY A 18 5.37 -18.30 31.97
N TRP A 19 5.09 -17.41 32.90
CA TRP A 19 4.70 -16.02 32.59
C TRP A 19 5.80 -15.25 31.86
N ILE A 20 7.06 -15.39 32.29
CA ILE A 20 8.21 -14.78 31.60
C ILE A 20 8.29 -15.28 30.15
N PHE A 21 8.14 -16.58 29.92
CA PHE A 21 8.14 -17.16 28.57
C PHE A 21 7.02 -16.57 27.70
N TYR A 22 5.79 -16.46 28.21
CA TYR A 22 4.68 -15.85 27.47
C TYR A 22 4.95 -14.39 27.13
N ILE A 23 5.48 -13.61 28.06
CA ILE A 23 5.86 -12.20 27.82
C ILE A 23 6.91 -12.11 26.71
N ILE A 24 7.94 -12.95 26.76
CA ILE A 24 8.98 -12.99 25.70
C ILE A 24 8.37 -13.32 24.34
N VAL A 25 7.50 -14.32 24.26
CA VAL A 25 6.82 -14.71 23.02
C VAL A 25 5.99 -13.56 22.47
N ILE A 26 5.22 -12.88 23.31
CA ILE A 26 4.41 -11.72 22.89
C ILE A 26 5.31 -10.59 22.37
N LEU A 27 6.39 -10.27 23.07
CA LEU A 27 7.33 -9.22 22.66
C LEU A 27 8.00 -9.56 21.33
N VAL A 28 8.43 -10.81 21.12
CA VAL A 28 9.02 -11.27 19.87
C VAL A 28 8.01 -11.21 18.73
N LEU A 29 6.77 -11.68 18.94
CA LEU A 29 5.73 -11.61 17.93
C LEU A 29 5.39 -10.16 17.58
N THR A 30 5.26 -9.29 18.58
CA THR A 30 5.01 -7.86 18.36
C THR A 30 6.15 -7.22 17.56
N TYR A 31 7.39 -7.51 17.92
CA TYR A 31 8.57 -7.03 17.19
C TYR A 31 8.55 -7.49 15.72
N VAL A 32 8.29 -8.77 15.48
CA VAL A 32 8.20 -9.34 14.13
C VAL A 32 7.09 -8.66 13.31
N ILE A 33 5.90 -8.50 13.90
CA ILE A 33 4.77 -7.84 13.23
C ILE A 33 5.13 -6.39 12.86
N ILE A 34 5.62 -5.60 13.80
CA ILE A 34 5.96 -4.19 13.56
C ILE A 34 7.08 -4.06 12.52
N THR A 35 8.09 -4.93 12.56
CA THR A 35 9.28 -4.81 11.71
C THR A 35 9.06 -5.32 10.29
N TYR A 36 8.30 -6.42 10.14
CA TYR A 36 8.20 -7.13 8.86
C TYR A 36 6.82 -7.05 8.19
N VAL A 37 5.76 -6.75 8.94
CA VAL A 37 4.38 -6.77 8.40
C VAL A 37 3.90 -5.36 8.08
N GLY A 38 4.16 -4.36 8.92
CA GLY A 38 3.62 -3.03 8.73
C GLY A 38 4.61 -1.90 8.99
N GLN A 39 4.63 -0.91 8.10
CA GLN A 39 5.37 0.34 8.30
C GLN A 39 4.39 1.50 8.41
N ARG A 40 4.55 2.33 9.47
CA ARG A 40 3.81 3.59 9.59
C ARG A 40 4.39 4.62 8.64
N THR A 41 3.53 5.24 7.85
CA THR A 41 3.88 6.28 6.89
C THR A 41 2.89 7.44 7.04
N SER A 42 3.38 8.68 6.92
CA SER A 42 2.53 9.88 6.86
C SER A 42 2.34 10.28 5.40
N VAL A 43 1.10 10.59 5.04
CA VAL A 43 0.78 11.19 3.73
C VAL A 43 1.22 12.64 3.75
N SER A 44 1.95 13.06 2.72
CA SER A 44 2.31 14.46 2.48
C SER A 44 1.84 14.87 1.09
N GLY A 45 1.11 15.98 1.03
CA GLY A 45 0.56 16.54 -0.21
C GLY A 45 -0.84 16.05 -0.54
N SER A 46 -1.36 16.56 -1.66
CA SER A 46 -2.77 16.44 -2.06
C SER A 46 -3.03 15.46 -3.19
N SER A 47 -1.99 14.77 -3.70
CA SER A 47 -2.10 13.96 -4.92
C SER A 47 -3.06 12.76 -4.82
N MET A 48 -3.42 12.32 -3.62
CA MET A 48 -4.36 11.24 -3.36
C MET A 48 -5.70 11.71 -2.78
N GLU A 49 -5.95 13.01 -2.74
CA GLU A 49 -7.29 13.54 -2.43
C GLU A 49 -8.26 13.10 -3.54
N THR A 50 -9.40 12.61 -3.25
CA THR A 50 -10.22 12.57 -2.04
C THR A 50 -9.99 11.34 -1.15
N THR A 51 -9.21 10.38 -1.56
CA THR A 51 -9.04 9.10 -0.83
C THR A 51 -8.17 9.26 0.41
N LEU A 52 -7.03 9.94 0.27
CA LEU A 52 -6.10 10.22 1.36
C LEU A 52 -5.82 11.71 1.42
N SER A 53 -5.81 12.28 2.62
CA SER A 53 -5.55 13.71 2.85
C SER A 53 -4.16 13.91 3.43
N ASP A 54 -3.63 15.11 3.24
CA ASP A 54 -2.38 15.53 3.87
C ASP A 54 -2.44 15.35 5.39
N GLY A 55 -1.37 14.81 5.99
CA GLY A 55 -1.30 14.47 7.42
C GLY A 55 -1.95 13.15 7.83
N ASP A 56 -2.63 12.43 6.93
CA ASP A 56 -3.11 11.08 7.21
C ASP A 56 -1.93 10.16 7.58
N GLN A 57 -2.14 9.30 8.58
CA GLN A 57 -1.13 8.31 8.95
C GLN A 57 -1.65 6.91 8.59
N LEU A 58 -0.81 6.21 7.86
CA LEU A 58 -1.16 4.91 7.29
C LEU A 58 -0.28 3.81 7.85
N LEU A 59 -0.83 2.63 7.89
CA LEU A 59 -0.07 1.39 8.02
C LEU A 59 0.07 0.78 6.63
N VAL A 60 1.31 0.58 6.21
CA VAL A 60 1.68 -0.01 4.92
C VAL A 60 1.98 -1.48 5.11
N ASP A 61 1.27 -2.34 4.40
CA ASP A 61 1.50 -3.78 4.37
C ASP A 61 2.64 -4.11 3.39
N LYS A 62 3.75 -4.55 3.93
CA LYS A 62 4.96 -4.95 3.17
C LYS A 62 4.97 -6.44 2.82
N LEU A 63 4.09 -7.21 3.43
CA LEU A 63 4.15 -8.66 3.37
C LEU A 63 3.36 -9.23 2.20
N SER A 64 2.19 -8.68 1.91
CA SER A 64 1.27 -9.20 0.90
C SER A 64 1.93 -9.35 -0.47
N TYR A 65 2.71 -8.39 -0.91
CA TYR A 65 3.36 -8.42 -2.23
C TYR A 65 4.57 -9.38 -2.34
N ARG A 66 4.94 -10.05 -1.24
CA ARG A 66 5.86 -11.19 -1.29
C ARG A 66 5.19 -12.48 -1.77
N PHE A 67 3.87 -12.56 -1.63
CA PHE A 67 3.07 -13.76 -1.92
C PHE A 67 2.04 -13.55 -3.03
N GLN A 68 1.72 -12.30 -3.35
CA GLN A 68 0.71 -11.92 -4.33
C GLN A 68 1.24 -10.81 -5.22
N ASP A 69 0.73 -10.74 -6.43
CA ASP A 69 1.00 -9.59 -7.30
C ASP A 69 0.12 -8.40 -6.89
N PRO A 70 0.65 -7.17 -7.04
CA PRO A 70 -0.17 -5.97 -6.92
C PRO A 70 -1.35 -6.01 -7.90
N LYS A 71 -2.52 -5.57 -7.44
CA LYS A 71 -3.76 -5.58 -8.21
C LYS A 71 -4.13 -4.19 -8.67
N ARG A 72 -4.98 -4.12 -9.69
CA ARG A 72 -5.59 -2.85 -10.11
C ARG A 72 -6.32 -2.20 -8.93
N PHE A 73 -6.20 -0.89 -8.83
CA PHE A 73 -6.68 -0.03 -7.76
C PHE A 73 -5.96 -0.15 -6.41
N ASP A 74 -5.00 -1.05 -6.24
CA ASP A 74 -4.16 -1.03 -5.04
C ASP A 74 -3.47 0.35 -4.93
N ILE A 75 -3.52 0.92 -3.72
CA ILE A 75 -2.74 2.11 -3.40
C ILE A 75 -1.40 1.64 -2.88
N ILE A 76 -0.33 1.97 -3.59
CA ILE A 76 1.02 1.51 -3.31
C ILE A 76 1.93 2.64 -2.85
N VAL A 77 2.94 2.25 -2.08
CA VAL A 77 4.03 3.12 -1.64
C VAL A 77 5.31 2.65 -2.32
N PHE A 78 6.02 3.57 -2.97
CA PHE A 78 7.27 3.29 -3.66
C PHE A 78 8.24 4.49 -3.55
N PRO A 79 9.57 4.29 -3.61
CA PRO A 79 10.55 5.37 -3.52
C PRO A 79 10.52 6.25 -4.78
N TYR A 80 10.71 7.55 -4.58
CA TYR A 80 10.96 8.47 -5.68
C TYR A 80 12.43 8.46 -6.04
N GLN A 81 12.75 8.16 -7.31
CA GLN A 81 14.11 7.83 -7.74
C GLN A 81 15.11 9.02 -7.69
N TYR A 82 14.62 10.25 -7.65
CA TYR A 82 15.48 11.44 -7.69
C TYR A 82 15.69 12.10 -6.33
N GLU A 83 15.08 11.57 -5.25
CA GLU A 83 15.20 12.14 -3.92
C GLU A 83 15.25 11.03 -2.86
N GLU A 84 16.36 10.98 -2.11
CA GLU A 84 16.53 10.00 -1.04
C GLU A 84 15.48 10.18 0.07
N ASN A 85 15.00 9.08 0.62
CA ASN A 85 13.99 9.04 1.68
C ASN A 85 12.63 9.64 1.33
N THR A 86 12.38 9.94 0.05
CA THR A 86 11.08 10.39 -0.46
C THR A 86 10.33 9.23 -1.07
N TYR A 87 9.08 9.06 -0.64
CA TYR A 87 8.20 7.98 -1.08
C TYR A 87 6.91 8.56 -1.64
N TYR A 88 6.48 8.02 -2.77
CA TYR A 88 5.21 8.37 -3.38
C TYR A 88 4.13 7.37 -3.00
N ILE A 89 2.90 7.86 -2.91
CA ILE A 89 1.70 7.08 -2.69
C ILE A 89 0.80 7.31 -3.90
N LYS A 90 0.51 6.27 -4.67
CA LYS A 90 -0.31 6.34 -5.89
C LYS A 90 -1.17 5.09 -6.04
N ARG A 91 -2.19 5.19 -6.88
CA ARG A 91 -3.09 4.09 -7.22
C ARG A 91 -2.66 3.40 -8.51
N ILE A 92 -2.64 2.09 -8.51
CA ILE A 92 -2.39 1.28 -9.72
C ILE A 92 -3.59 1.38 -10.65
N ILE A 93 -3.34 1.80 -11.88
CA ILE A 93 -4.33 1.90 -12.96
C ILE A 93 -4.02 0.91 -14.08
N GLY A 94 -2.76 0.81 -14.52
CA GLY A 94 -2.32 -0.16 -15.52
C GLY A 94 -1.59 -1.34 -14.90
N LEU A 95 -1.81 -2.52 -15.44
CA LEU A 95 -1.20 -3.78 -15.01
C LEU A 95 -0.13 -4.26 -16.01
N PRO A 96 0.78 -5.14 -15.60
CA PRO A 96 1.79 -5.71 -16.47
C PRO A 96 1.22 -6.25 -17.79
N GLY A 97 1.87 -5.90 -18.90
CA GLY A 97 1.48 -6.29 -20.26
C GLY A 97 0.35 -5.47 -20.88
N GLU A 98 -0.23 -4.53 -20.17
CA GLU A 98 -1.26 -3.64 -20.72
C GLU A 98 -0.64 -2.43 -21.42
N THR A 99 -1.39 -1.86 -22.36
CA THR A 99 -1.07 -0.56 -22.97
C THR A 99 -2.01 0.48 -22.40
N VAL A 100 -1.44 1.52 -21.77
CA VAL A 100 -2.18 2.62 -21.16
C VAL A 100 -2.00 3.88 -22.00
N GLN A 101 -3.08 4.62 -22.20
CA GLN A 101 -3.07 5.93 -22.87
C GLN A 101 -4.09 6.86 -22.22
N VAL A 102 -3.84 8.16 -22.26
CA VAL A 102 -4.82 9.18 -21.84
C VAL A 102 -5.25 9.94 -23.07
N VAL A 103 -6.57 9.91 -23.38
CA VAL A 103 -7.17 10.58 -24.52
C VAL A 103 -8.37 11.39 -24.03
N ASP A 104 -8.42 12.68 -24.37
CA ASP A 104 -9.49 13.59 -23.94
C ASP A 104 -9.78 13.56 -22.43
N GLY A 105 -8.73 13.44 -21.64
CA GLY A 105 -8.80 13.40 -20.19
C GLY A 105 -9.22 12.04 -19.58
N TYR A 106 -9.48 11.02 -20.40
CA TYR A 106 -9.88 9.69 -19.96
C TYR A 106 -8.75 8.67 -20.10
N VAL A 107 -8.69 7.72 -19.19
CA VAL A 107 -7.78 6.57 -19.29
C VAL A 107 -8.31 5.55 -20.30
N TYR A 108 -7.44 5.07 -21.16
CA TYR A 108 -7.66 3.95 -22.06
C TYR A 108 -6.69 2.82 -21.70
N ILE A 109 -7.20 1.58 -21.68
CA ILE A 109 -6.41 0.38 -21.48
C ILE A 109 -6.64 -0.54 -22.68
N ASN A 110 -5.54 -0.93 -23.34
CA ASN A 110 -5.56 -1.76 -24.54
C ASN A 110 -6.49 -1.19 -25.64
N GLY A 111 -6.49 0.12 -25.80
CA GLY A 111 -7.28 0.84 -26.80
C GLY A 111 -8.77 1.03 -26.47
N SER A 112 -9.23 0.57 -25.30
CA SER A 112 -10.60 0.78 -24.84
C SER A 112 -10.67 1.73 -23.67
N ARG A 113 -11.65 2.62 -23.66
CA ARG A 113 -11.90 3.52 -22.53
C ARG A 113 -12.13 2.72 -21.26
N PHE A 114 -11.41 3.09 -20.20
CA PHE A 114 -11.46 2.39 -18.92
C PHE A 114 -12.55 2.99 -18.01
N GLU A 115 -13.78 2.51 -18.18
CA GLU A 115 -14.97 3.02 -17.46
C GLU A 115 -14.95 2.69 -15.94
N SER A 116 -14.16 1.72 -15.51
CA SER A 116 -14.07 1.33 -14.09
C SER A 116 -13.20 2.28 -13.25
N ASP A 117 -12.59 3.29 -13.86
CA ASP A 117 -11.79 4.28 -13.15
C ASP A 117 -12.69 5.34 -12.47
N ILE A 118 -13.19 4.98 -11.29
CA ILE A 118 -14.08 5.81 -10.48
C ILE A 118 -13.36 6.73 -9.50
N TYR A 119 -12.03 6.68 -9.45
CA TYR A 119 -11.23 7.40 -8.44
C TYR A 119 -10.79 8.79 -8.88
N GLY A 120 -10.67 9.01 -10.19
CA GLY A 120 -10.42 10.33 -10.72
C GLY A 120 -11.68 11.19 -10.68
N ASN A 121 -11.67 12.25 -9.88
CA ASN A 121 -12.83 13.15 -9.73
C ASN A 121 -13.02 14.09 -10.91
N GLU A 122 -11.96 14.30 -11.68
CA GLU A 122 -11.90 15.27 -12.77
C GLU A 122 -11.25 14.66 -14.01
N LEU A 123 -11.60 15.18 -15.17
CA LEU A 123 -10.86 14.87 -16.39
C LEU A 123 -9.43 15.39 -16.28
N MET A 124 -8.49 14.63 -16.81
CA MET A 124 -7.09 15.03 -16.82
C MET A 124 -6.89 16.13 -17.84
N ASP A 125 -6.40 17.29 -17.39
CA ASP A 125 -6.11 18.44 -18.24
C ASP A 125 -4.90 18.17 -19.14
N ASP A 126 -3.87 17.48 -18.61
CA ASP A 126 -2.65 17.13 -19.30
C ASP A 126 -2.37 15.63 -19.26
N PRO A 127 -2.36 14.93 -20.40
CA PRO A 127 -1.98 13.54 -20.51
C PRO A 127 -0.47 13.30 -20.35
N MET A 128 0.38 14.33 -20.46
CA MET A 128 1.84 14.27 -20.42
C MET A 128 2.40 13.15 -21.33
N ALA A 129 3.28 12.28 -20.83
CA ALA A 129 3.83 11.16 -21.59
C ALA A 129 2.75 10.16 -22.06
N ALA A 130 1.66 9.99 -21.29
CA ALA A 130 0.56 9.11 -21.63
C ALA A 130 -0.35 9.64 -22.78
N SER A 131 -0.04 10.79 -23.39
CA SER A 131 -0.62 11.20 -24.69
C SER A 131 -0.33 10.19 -25.79
N GLN A 132 0.78 9.44 -25.66
CA GLN A 132 1.11 8.30 -26.50
C GLN A 132 0.86 7.01 -25.75
N PRO A 133 0.53 5.90 -26.46
CA PRO A 133 0.35 4.60 -25.82
C PRO A 133 1.63 4.13 -25.12
N ILE A 134 1.54 3.82 -23.83
CA ILE A 134 2.63 3.27 -23.01
C ILE A 134 2.33 1.78 -22.77
N THR A 135 3.17 0.90 -23.29
CA THR A 135 3.02 -0.55 -23.08
C THR A 135 3.88 -1.00 -21.91
N LEU A 136 3.24 -1.52 -20.89
CA LEU A 136 3.88 -1.95 -19.63
C LEU A 136 4.58 -3.29 -19.81
N GLY A 137 5.80 -3.38 -19.27
CA GLY A 137 6.55 -4.64 -19.17
C GLY A 137 5.89 -5.64 -18.21
N LYS A 138 6.47 -6.84 -18.12
CA LYS A 138 5.92 -7.95 -17.31
C LYS A 138 5.85 -7.67 -15.80
N ASP A 139 6.63 -6.72 -15.29
CA ASP A 139 6.74 -6.37 -13.89
C ASP A 139 6.54 -4.86 -13.66
N GLU A 140 5.88 -4.17 -14.61
CA GLU A 140 5.67 -2.72 -14.59
C GLU A 140 4.21 -2.38 -14.40
N TYR A 141 3.98 -1.33 -13.60
CA TYR A 141 2.66 -0.82 -13.26
C TYR A 141 2.57 0.66 -13.64
N PHE A 142 1.43 1.06 -14.18
CA PHE A 142 1.11 2.45 -14.40
C PHE A 142 0.25 2.96 -13.25
N VAL A 143 0.70 4.01 -12.59
CA VAL A 143 0.05 4.55 -11.40
C VAL A 143 -0.41 5.99 -11.61
N LEU A 144 -1.55 6.33 -11.02
CA LEU A 144 -2.06 7.71 -11.00
C LEU A 144 -2.36 8.15 -9.57
N GLY A 145 -2.29 9.45 -9.33
CA GLY A 145 -2.92 10.06 -8.15
C GLY A 145 -4.42 10.15 -8.34
N ASP A 146 -5.20 10.06 -7.27
CA ASP A 146 -6.65 10.23 -7.33
C ASP A 146 -7.02 11.68 -7.63
N ASN A 147 -6.21 12.65 -7.19
CA ASN A 147 -6.28 14.04 -7.60
C ASN A 147 -5.50 14.25 -8.92
N ARG A 148 -6.15 13.93 -10.04
CA ARG A 148 -5.58 13.79 -11.38
C ARG A 148 -4.79 15.02 -11.86
N ASN A 149 -5.28 16.22 -11.59
CA ASN A 149 -4.67 17.46 -12.06
C ASN A 149 -3.62 18.04 -11.09
N HIS A 150 -3.48 17.41 -9.90
CA HIS A 150 -2.50 17.80 -8.88
C HIS A 150 -1.64 16.60 -8.42
N SER A 151 -1.18 15.79 -9.37
CA SER A 151 -0.40 14.59 -9.09
C SER A 151 0.79 14.47 -10.02
N GLN A 152 1.96 14.25 -9.44
CA GLN A 152 3.14 13.74 -10.12
C GLN A 152 3.08 12.22 -10.04
N ASP A 153 2.84 11.56 -11.20
CA ASP A 153 2.58 10.13 -11.32
C ASP A 153 3.15 9.56 -12.62
N SER A 154 2.75 8.37 -13.05
CA SER A 154 3.33 7.73 -14.23
C SER A 154 3.18 8.48 -15.55
N ARG A 155 2.35 9.51 -15.60
CA ARG A 155 2.29 10.43 -16.73
C ARG A 155 3.54 11.31 -16.83
N ASP A 156 4.14 11.62 -15.67
CA ASP A 156 5.38 12.41 -15.61
C ASP A 156 6.58 11.47 -15.86
N PRO A 157 7.45 11.78 -16.85
CA PRO A 157 8.65 10.97 -17.14
C PRO A 157 9.60 10.81 -15.93
N SER A 158 9.53 11.70 -14.93
CA SER A 158 10.34 11.57 -13.70
C SER A 158 9.87 10.45 -12.78
N VAL A 159 8.64 9.99 -12.94
CA VAL A 159 8.08 8.83 -12.22
C VAL A 159 8.06 7.61 -13.15
N GLY A 160 7.45 7.75 -14.33
CA GLY A 160 7.34 6.67 -15.31
C GLY A 160 6.59 5.44 -14.77
N GLU A 161 6.90 4.28 -15.33
CA GLU A 161 6.34 2.99 -14.92
C GLU A 161 7.01 2.53 -13.62
N VAL A 162 6.19 2.07 -12.68
CA VAL A 162 6.66 1.58 -11.37
C VAL A 162 6.95 0.09 -11.44
N LYS A 163 8.19 -0.30 -11.16
CA LYS A 163 8.58 -1.72 -11.14
C LYS A 163 8.13 -2.42 -9.87
N LYS A 164 7.69 -3.66 -9.99
CA LYS A 164 7.22 -4.47 -8.88
C LYS A 164 8.21 -4.54 -7.71
N ASP A 165 9.49 -4.71 -8.00
CA ASP A 165 10.56 -4.84 -7.02
C ASP A 165 10.85 -3.55 -6.25
N THR A 166 10.44 -2.39 -6.78
CA THR A 166 10.56 -1.09 -6.10
C THR A 166 9.37 -0.80 -5.19
N ILE A 167 8.27 -1.55 -5.28
CA ILE A 167 7.09 -1.32 -4.46
C ILE A 167 7.39 -1.73 -3.01
N MET A 168 7.37 -0.75 -2.10
CA MET A 168 7.56 -0.99 -0.67
C MET A 168 6.42 -1.80 -0.05
N GLY A 169 5.18 -1.52 -0.45
CA GLY A 169 4.00 -2.19 0.06
C GLY A 169 2.69 -1.50 -0.33
N LYS A 170 1.59 -2.03 0.20
CA LYS A 170 0.22 -1.57 -0.01
C LYS A 170 -0.23 -0.70 1.16
N ALA A 171 -0.79 0.46 0.91
CA ALA A 171 -1.47 1.26 1.92
C ALA A 171 -2.70 0.49 2.40
N TRP A 172 -2.71 0.03 3.64
CA TRP A 172 -3.72 -0.92 4.13
C TRP A 172 -4.74 -0.27 5.05
N VAL A 173 -4.28 0.40 6.11
CA VAL A 173 -5.14 0.97 7.14
C VAL A 173 -4.74 2.41 7.40
N ARG A 174 -5.73 3.32 7.46
CA ARG A 174 -5.56 4.66 8.02
C ARG A 174 -5.70 4.57 9.53
N ILE A 175 -4.67 4.99 10.26
CA ILE A 175 -4.61 4.96 11.73
C ILE A 175 -4.81 6.34 12.38
N TYR A 176 -4.71 7.41 11.61
CA TYR A 176 -4.97 8.79 12.02
C TYR A 176 -5.40 9.61 10.80
N PRO A 177 -6.34 10.58 10.95
CA PRO A 177 -7.02 11.01 12.19
C PRO A 177 -8.04 9.97 12.68
N PHE A 178 -8.24 9.91 14.01
CA PHE A 178 -9.10 8.89 14.62
C PHE A 178 -10.54 8.89 14.11
N GLY A 179 -11.06 10.05 13.71
CA GLY A 179 -12.41 10.17 13.10
C GLY A 179 -12.54 9.56 11.70
N LYS A 180 -11.39 9.24 11.04
CA LYS A 180 -11.35 8.63 9.69
C LYS A 180 -10.60 7.29 9.68
N MET A 181 -10.38 6.67 10.86
CA MET A 181 -9.71 5.37 10.96
C MET A 181 -10.48 4.29 10.20
N GLY A 182 -9.75 3.43 9.52
CA GLY A 182 -10.35 2.31 8.81
C GLY A 182 -9.46 1.71 7.75
N VAL A 183 -9.91 0.59 7.19
CA VAL A 183 -9.28 -0.05 6.05
C VAL A 183 -9.44 0.84 4.82
N ILE A 184 -8.37 1.04 4.09
CA ILE A 184 -8.38 1.81 2.85
C ILE A 184 -9.00 0.93 1.76
N ARG A 185 -9.99 1.46 1.04
CA ARG A 185 -10.67 0.72 -0.04
C ARG A 185 -9.83 0.75 -1.31
N HIS A 186 -9.74 -0.40 -1.95
CA HIS A 186 -8.98 -0.66 -3.17
C HIS A 186 -9.88 -1.20 -4.31
N GLU A 187 -11.19 -1.19 -4.11
CA GLU A 187 -12.21 -1.67 -5.06
C GLU A 187 -13.12 -0.55 -5.52
#